data_294fd772836548dc0dccc1854830f1c4
#
_entry.id   294fd772836548dc0dccc1854830f1c4
#
_cell.length_a   1.000
_cell.length_b   1.000
_cell.length_c   1.000
_cell.angle_alpha   90.00
_cell.angle_beta   90.00
_cell.angle_gamma   90.00
#
_symmetry.space_group_name_H-M   'P 1'
#
loop_
_entity.id
_entity.type
_entity.pdbx_description
1 polymer ?
#
loop_
_entity_poly.entity_id
_entity_poly.type
_entity_poly.pdbx_seq_one_letter_code
_entity_poly.pdbx_strand_id
1 'polypeptide(L)'
;MPPDPQFNNVELSRFINRVMQRGKKTTAQRITYTAFDIIRDQSNLDPLEVFQQAMRNTTPLVEVKPKRIGGATYQVPTDLRKSRSEALAMRWLIRGARGRKGVPMRVGLAQELQEAARGEGSAVRRKEELHRMAEANRAFVHYRG
;
A
#
# COMPACT_ATOMS: atom_id res chain seq x y z
N MET A 1 2.47 5.27 -18.31
CA MET A 1 3.65 4.56 -17.77
C MET A 1 3.74 3.19 -18.39
N PRO A 2 4.91 2.77 -18.84
CA PRO A 2 5.06 1.43 -19.41
C PRO A 2 4.99 0.36 -18.30
N PRO A 3 4.59 -0.87 -18.66
CA PRO A 3 4.60 -1.97 -17.69
C PRO A 3 6.04 -2.34 -17.32
N ASP A 4 6.20 -3.03 -16.20
CA ASP A 4 7.53 -3.51 -15.80
C ASP A 4 8.04 -4.56 -16.79
N PRO A 5 9.36 -4.64 -16.99
CA PRO A 5 9.90 -5.53 -18.03
C PRO A 5 9.81 -7.02 -17.70
N GLN A 6 9.74 -7.41 -16.44
CA GLN A 6 9.78 -8.82 -16.06
C GLN A 6 8.39 -9.45 -16.00
N PHE A 7 7.39 -8.73 -15.46
CA PHE A 7 6.03 -9.25 -15.28
C PHE A 7 5.02 -8.58 -16.20
N ASN A 8 5.44 -7.59 -16.97
CA ASN A 8 4.60 -6.87 -17.92
C ASN A 8 3.33 -6.29 -17.25
N ASN A 9 3.50 -5.69 -16.06
CA ASN A 9 2.40 -5.20 -15.24
C ASN A 9 2.60 -3.72 -14.90
N VAL A 10 1.61 -2.89 -15.22
CA VAL A 10 1.68 -1.43 -15.00
C VAL A 10 1.60 -1.08 -13.51
N GLU A 11 0.75 -1.75 -12.75
CA GLU A 11 0.64 -1.52 -11.31
C GLU A 11 1.97 -1.81 -10.62
N LEU A 12 2.62 -2.90 -10.99
CA LEU A 12 3.95 -3.23 -10.45
C LEU A 12 4.98 -2.18 -10.85
N SER A 13 4.90 -1.65 -12.06
CA SER A 13 5.79 -0.59 -12.52
C SER A 13 5.65 0.67 -11.64
N ARG A 14 4.42 1.04 -11.31
CA ARG A 14 4.16 2.16 -10.39
C ARG A 14 4.70 1.87 -8.97
N PHE A 15 4.56 0.64 -8.53
CA PHE A 15 5.09 0.21 -7.22
C PHE A 15 6.61 0.33 -7.18
N ILE A 16 7.29 -0.15 -8.20
CA ILE A 16 8.76 -0.06 -8.31
C ILE A 16 9.21 1.41 -8.26
N ASN A 17 8.50 2.29 -8.95
CA ASN A 17 8.81 3.72 -8.90
C ASN A 17 8.70 4.28 -7.48
N ARG A 18 7.77 3.80 -6.68
CA ARG A 18 7.63 4.23 -5.29
C ARG A 18 8.68 3.63 -4.36
N VAL A 19 9.17 2.45 -4.67
CA VAL A 19 10.30 1.83 -3.95
C VAL A 19 11.58 2.62 -4.22
N MET A 20 11.69 3.21 -5.41
CA MET A 20 12.90 3.92 -5.84
C MET A 20 13.25 5.07 -4.90
N GLN A 21 14.54 5.17 -4.56
CA GLN A 21 15.10 6.28 -3.81
C GLN A 21 16.21 6.91 -4.63
N ARG A 22 16.28 8.25 -4.61
CA ARG A 22 17.34 9.02 -5.25
C ARG A 22 17.51 8.72 -6.74
N GLY A 23 16.42 8.40 -7.43
CA GLY A 23 16.42 8.11 -8.86
C GLY A 23 17.06 6.79 -9.26
N LYS A 24 17.36 5.90 -8.32
CA LYS A 24 18.03 4.63 -8.58
C LYS A 24 17.03 3.54 -8.98
N LYS A 25 16.53 3.61 -10.21
CA LYS A 25 15.51 2.69 -10.72
C LYS A 25 15.99 1.23 -10.76
N THR A 26 17.21 0.99 -11.18
CA THR A 26 17.77 -0.36 -11.28
C THR A 26 17.82 -1.02 -9.89
N THR A 27 18.18 -0.27 -8.86
CA THR A 27 18.18 -0.76 -7.48
C THR A 27 16.77 -1.11 -7.02
N ALA A 28 15.78 -0.26 -7.30
CA ALA A 28 14.38 -0.52 -6.96
C ALA A 28 13.83 -1.76 -7.65
N GLN A 29 14.16 -1.95 -8.92
CA GLN A 29 13.79 -3.16 -9.68
C GLN A 29 14.40 -4.40 -9.04
N ARG A 30 15.69 -4.35 -8.71
CA ARG A 30 16.39 -5.48 -8.11
C ARG A 30 15.77 -5.86 -6.75
N ILE A 31 15.49 -4.87 -5.90
CA ILE A 31 14.86 -5.10 -4.60
C ILE A 31 13.51 -5.78 -4.78
N THR A 32 12.67 -5.26 -5.68
CA THR A 32 11.33 -5.77 -5.90
C THR A 32 11.34 -7.18 -6.50
N TYR A 33 12.17 -7.42 -7.52
CA TYR A 33 12.24 -8.73 -8.15
C TYR A 33 12.86 -9.77 -7.23
N THR A 34 13.84 -9.39 -6.40
CA THR A 34 14.39 -10.30 -5.39
C THR A 34 13.35 -10.63 -4.33
N ALA A 35 12.55 -9.65 -3.90
CA ALA A 35 11.43 -9.91 -2.99
C ALA A 35 10.44 -10.90 -3.60
N PHE A 36 10.16 -10.76 -4.90
CA PHE A 36 9.28 -11.69 -5.61
C PHE A 36 9.86 -13.11 -5.65
N ASP A 37 11.17 -13.25 -5.86
CA ASP A 37 11.83 -14.55 -5.81
C ASP A 37 11.70 -15.18 -4.42
N ILE A 38 11.88 -14.38 -3.37
CA ILE A 38 11.71 -14.85 -1.98
C ILE A 38 10.27 -15.34 -1.75
N ILE A 39 9.28 -14.59 -2.22
CA ILE A 39 7.87 -14.97 -2.09
C ILE A 39 7.63 -16.32 -2.79
N ARG A 40 8.12 -16.48 -4.01
CA ARG A 40 7.96 -17.73 -4.76
C ARG A 40 8.58 -18.90 -4.00
N ASP A 41 9.78 -18.71 -3.47
CA ASP A 41 10.50 -19.77 -2.76
C ASP A 41 9.82 -20.15 -1.44
N GLN A 42 9.28 -19.16 -0.72
CA GLN A 42 8.68 -19.40 0.60
C GLN A 42 7.22 -19.89 0.51
N SER A 43 6.46 -19.42 -0.47
CA SER A 43 5.02 -19.68 -0.52
C SER A 43 4.61 -20.68 -1.62
N ASN A 44 5.47 -20.92 -2.60
CA ASN A 44 5.14 -21.68 -3.81
C ASN A 44 3.99 -21.04 -4.62
N LEU A 45 3.70 -19.77 -4.41
CA LEU A 45 2.66 -19.03 -5.13
C LEU A 45 3.28 -18.12 -6.18
N ASP A 46 2.51 -17.73 -7.17
CA ASP A 46 2.91 -16.71 -8.13
C ASP A 46 3.08 -15.37 -7.39
N PRO A 47 4.29 -14.81 -7.36
CA PRO A 47 4.54 -13.58 -6.61
C PRO A 47 3.73 -12.38 -7.13
N LEU A 48 3.40 -12.33 -8.42
CA LEU A 48 2.55 -11.26 -8.95
C LEU A 48 1.14 -11.37 -8.36
N GLU A 49 0.60 -12.56 -8.23
CA GLU A 49 -0.71 -12.77 -7.61
C GLU A 49 -0.68 -12.40 -6.13
N VAL A 50 0.40 -12.72 -5.42
CA VAL A 50 0.59 -12.32 -4.02
C VAL A 50 0.60 -10.79 -3.91
N PHE A 51 1.35 -10.12 -4.80
CA PHE A 51 1.39 -8.66 -4.84
C PHE A 51 0.01 -8.06 -5.09
N GLN A 52 -0.72 -8.59 -6.07
CA GLN A 52 -2.06 -8.11 -6.40
C GLN A 52 -3.04 -8.31 -5.25
N GLN A 53 -2.96 -9.45 -4.54
CA GLN A 53 -3.79 -9.69 -3.38
C GLN A 53 -3.42 -8.75 -2.22
N ALA A 54 -2.12 -8.52 -2.01
CA ALA A 54 -1.67 -7.56 -1.01
C ALA A 54 -2.23 -6.16 -1.30
N MET A 55 -2.21 -5.75 -2.56
CA MET A 55 -2.78 -4.47 -2.97
C MET A 55 -4.29 -4.41 -2.70
N ARG A 56 -5.02 -5.46 -3.05
CA ARG A 56 -6.47 -5.51 -2.80
C ARG A 56 -6.78 -5.39 -1.31
N ASN A 57 -6.03 -6.10 -0.47
CA ASN A 57 -6.27 -6.10 0.97
C ASN A 57 -5.84 -4.80 1.66
N THR A 58 -4.96 -4.04 1.04
CA THR A 58 -4.41 -2.80 1.61
C THR A 58 -5.07 -1.54 1.07
N THR A 59 -5.68 -1.61 -0.10
CA THR A 59 -6.28 -0.44 -0.78
C THR A 59 -7.52 0.05 -0.03
N PRO A 60 -7.50 1.29 0.51
CA PRO A 60 -8.65 1.84 1.20
C PRO A 60 -9.70 2.35 0.22
N LEU A 61 -10.95 2.37 0.67
CA LEU A 61 -12.07 2.91 -0.12
C LEU A 61 -12.43 4.33 0.28
N VAL A 62 -11.98 4.74 1.47
CA VAL A 62 -12.37 6.02 2.06
C VAL A 62 -11.21 6.55 2.90
N GLU A 63 -11.12 7.87 3.01
CA GLU A 63 -10.23 8.52 3.98
C GLU A 63 -11.01 9.55 4.78
N VAL A 64 -10.39 10.09 5.81
CA VAL A 64 -10.97 11.19 6.57
C VAL A 64 -10.14 12.44 6.33
N LYS A 65 -10.81 13.58 6.13
CA LYS A 65 -10.15 14.87 5.94
C LYS A 65 -10.61 15.83 7.01
N PRO A 66 -9.69 16.63 7.60
CA PRO A 66 -10.09 17.65 8.55
C PRO A 66 -10.86 18.75 7.83
N LYS A 67 -11.97 19.20 8.46
CA LYS A 67 -12.76 20.30 7.93
C LYS A 67 -13.19 21.18 9.10
N ARG A 68 -12.94 22.48 8.98
CA ARG A 68 -13.34 23.44 10.01
C ARG A 68 -14.75 23.94 9.72
N ILE A 69 -15.62 23.79 10.72
CA ILE A 69 -17.02 24.24 10.64
C ILE A 69 -17.34 24.88 11.97
N GLY A 70 -17.71 26.18 11.91
CA GLY A 70 -18.08 26.93 13.11
C GLY A 70 -17.01 26.99 14.20
N GLY A 71 -15.73 26.99 13.80
CA GLY A 71 -14.61 27.04 14.74
C GLY A 71 -14.15 25.69 15.25
N ALA A 72 -14.89 24.60 15.01
CA ALA A 72 -14.50 23.24 15.35
C ALA A 72 -13.94 22.51 14.14
N THR A 73 -13.01 21.58 14.38
CA THR A 73 -12.45 20.73 13.33
C THR A 73 -13.07 19.34 13.40
N TYR A 74 -13.63 18.89 12.29
CA TYR A 74 -14.24 17.58 12.14
C TYR A 74 -13.44 16.72 11.18
N GLN A 75 -13.35 15.42 11.46
CA GLN A 75 -12.75 14.44 10.54
C GLN A 75 -13.86 13.91 9.64
N VAL A 76 -13.91 14.38 8.40
CA VAL A 76 -15.02 14.09 7.49
C VAL A 76 -14.64 12.96 6.56
N PRO A 77 -15.41 11.84 6.52
CA PRO A 77 -15.17 10.76 5.57
C PRO A 77 -15.34 11.24 4.13
N THR A 78 -14.42 10.85 3.27
CA THR A 78 -14.40 11.24 1.87
C THR A 78 -14.04 10.03 1.03
N ASP A 79 -14.82 9.79 -0.03
CA ASP A 79 -14.52 8.70 -0.96
C ASP A 79 -13.19 8.98 -1.68
N LEU A 80 -12.43 7.92 -1.90
CA LEU A 80 -11.14 8.02 -2.54
C LEU A 80 -11.22 7.73 -4.03
N ARG A 81 -10.50 8.51 -4.82
CA ARG A 81 -10.23 8.17 -6.22
C ARG A 81 -9.28 6.98 -6.27
N LYS A 82 -9.41 6.17 -7.30
CA LYS A 82 -8.60 4.95 -7.47
C LYS A 82 -7.10 5.23 -7.39
N SER A 83 -6.63 6.30 -8.03
CA SER A 83 -5.21 6.66 -8.02
C SER A 83 -4.71 6.99 -6.63
N ARG A 84 -5.52 7.68 -5.82
CA ARG A 84 -5.16 8.02 -4.44
C ARG A 84 -5.17 6.77 -3.55
N SER A 85 -6.17 5.90 -3.72
CA SER A 85 -6.26 4.64 -2.99
C SER A 85 -5.04 3.77 -3.23
N GLU A 86 -4.66 3.62 -4.50
CA GLU A 86 -3.49 2.84 -4.89
C GLU A 86 -2.21 3.43 -4.29
N ALA A 87 -2.07 4.75 -4.36
CA ALA A 87 -0.90 5.44 -3.81
C ALA A 87 -0.77 5.22 -2.30
N LEU A 88 -1.87 5.27 -1.56
CA LEU A 88 -1.87 5.01 -0.13
C LEU A 88 -1.46 3.57 0.18
N ALA A 89 -2.04 2.61 -0.53
CA ALA A 89 -1.71 1.20 -0.34
C ALA A 89 -0.23 0.94 -0.56
N MET A 90 0.31 1.44 -1.66
CA MET A 90 1.73 1.28 -1.98
C MET A 90 2.63 1.92 -0.91
N ARG A 91 2.27 3.13 -0.47
CA ARG A 91 3.02 3.83 0.57
C ARG A 91 3.06 3.04 1.86
N TRP A 92 1.94 2.51 2.29
CA TRP A 92 1.87 1.75 3.54
C TRP A 92 2.65 0.43 3.46
N LEU A 93 2.58 -0.27 2.32
CA LEU A 93 3.35 -1.49 2.11
C LEU A 93 4.86 -1.22 2.16
N ILE A 94 5.30 -0.16 1.48
CA ILE A 94 6.72 0.20 1.45
C ILE A 94 7.19 0.65 2.84
N ARG A 95 6.40 1.45 3.54
CA ARG A 95 6.73 1.88 4.92
C ARG A 95 6.82 0.68 5.86
N GLY A 96 5.89 -0.26 5.75
CA GLY A 96 5.91 -1.47 6.56
C GLY A 96 7.17 -2.28 6.32
N ALA A 97 7.57 -2.40 5.06
CA ALA A 97 8.80 -3.11 4.71
C ALA A 97 10.03 -2.41 5.27
N ARG A 98 10.11 -1.08 5.11
CA ARG A 98 11.25 -0.30 5.61
C ARG A 98 11.35 -0.27 7.13
N GLY A 99 10.22 -0.39 7.81
CA GLY A 99 10.18 -0.38 9.26
C GLY A 99 10.62 -1.67 9.94
N ARG A 100 10.89 -2.71 9.19
CA ARG A 100 11.36 -3.99 9.74
C ARG A 100 12.85 -3.91 10.03
N LYS A 101 13.19 -3.83 11.31
CA LYS A 101 14.58 -3.68 11.74
C LYS A 101 15.35 -4.99 11.57
N GLY A 102 16.62 -4.87 11.20
CA GLY A 102 17.51 -6.02 11.11
C GLY A 102 17.35 -6.87 9.87
N VAL A 103 16.51 -6.46 8.91
CA VAL A 103 16.35 -7.18 7.64
C VAL A 103 16.57 -6.23 6.46
N PRO A 104 17.17 -6.73 5.37
CA PRO A 104 17.29 -5.92 4.15
C PRO A 104 15.92 -5.60 3.57
N MET A 105 15.83 -4.53 2.79
CA MET A 105 14.56 -4.11 2.18
C MET A 105 13.91 -5.21 1.35
N ARG A 106 14.69 -5.99 0.58
CA ARG A 106 14.17 -7.08 -0.23
C ARG A 106 13.46 -8.16 0.62
N VAL A 107 13.99 -8.43 1.81
CA VAL A 107 13.40 -9.39 2.74
C VAL A 107 12.17 -8.78 3.42
N GLY A 108 12.30 -7.55 3.90
CA GLY A 108 11.18 -6.83 4.52
C GLY A 108 10.00 -6.69 3.58
N LEU A 109 10.27 -6.40 2.31
CA LEU A 109 9.21 -6.27 1.30
C LEU A 109 8.51 -7.59 1.03
N ALA A 110 9.27 -8.70 0.93
CA ALA A 110 8.68 -10.02 0.77
C ALA A 110 7.78 -10.38 1.94
N GLN A 111 8.22 -10.10 3.17
CA GLN A 111 7.43 -10.36 4.37
C GLN A 111 6.15 -9.53 4.39
N GLU A 112 6.26 -8.23 4.13
CA GLU A 112 5.11 -7.32 4.15
C GLU A 112 4.07 -7.71 3.10
N LEU A 113 4.49 -8.02 1.89
CA LEU A 113 3.57 -8.43 0.82
C LEU A 113 2.87 -9.74 1.15
N GLN A 114 3.58 -10.72 1.68
CA GLN A 114 2.96 -12.00 2.06
C GLN A 114 1.97 -11.84 3.20
N GLU A 115 2.29 -11.05 4.22
CA GLU A 115 1.37 -10.78 5.32
C GLU A 115 0.13 -10.04 4.83
N ALA A 116 0.32 -9.01 4.01
CA ALA A 116 -0.80 -8.25 3.47
C ALA A 116 -1.71 -9.11 2.58
N ALA A 117 -1.12 -10.03 1.82
CA ALA A 117 -1.90 -10.97 1.00
C ALA A 117 -2.78 -11.89 1.86
N ARG A 118 -2.38 -12.15 3.10
CA ARG A 118 -3.18 -12.91 4.07
C ARG A 118 -4.13 -12.04 4.90
N GLY A 119 -4.20 -10.75 4.63
CA GLY A 119 -5.02 -9.82 5.41
C GLY A 119 -4.40 -9.42 6.74
N GLU A 120 -3.09 -9.53 6.86
CA GLU A 120 -2.34 -9.25 8.09
C GLU A 120 -1.30 -8.16 7.83
N GLY A 121 -0.59 -7.75 8.89
CA GLY A 121 0.54 -6.84 8.78
C GLY A 121 0.18 -5.38 8.96
N SER A 122 1.21 -4.54 9.00
CA SER A 122 1.07 -3.12 9.33
C SER A 122 0.27 -2.33 8.30
N ALA A 123 0.45 -2.64 7.02
CA ALA A 123 -0.26 -1.93 5.94
C ALA A 123 -1.77 -2.19 6.00
N VAL A 124 -2.17 -3.44 6.18
CA VAL A 124 -3.58 -3.80 6.32
C VAL A 124 -4.17 -3.16 7.58
N ARG A 125 -3.43 -3.14 8.68
CA ARG A 125 -3.88 -2.47 9.91
C ARG A 125 -4.12 -0.98 9.68
N ARG A 126 -3.27 -0.32 8.89
CA ARG A 126 -3.45 1.10 8.54
C ARG A 126 -4.75 1.32 7.78
N LYS A 127 -5.04 0.46 6.82
CA LYS A 127 -6.30 0.52 6.06
C LYS A 127 -7.50 0.32 7.00
N GLU A 128 -7.45 -0.67 7.86
CA GLU A 128 -8.54 -0.98 8.79
C GLU A 128 -8.78 0.16 9.78
N GLU A 129 -7.70 0.77 10.27
CA GLU A 129 -7.77 1.93 11.16
C GLU A 129 -8.46 3.10 10.47
N LEU A 130 -8.09 3.38 9.23
CA LEU A 130 -8.68 4.44 8.43
C LEU A 130 -10.18 4.19 8.22
N HIS A 131 -10.56 2.96 7.91
CA HIS A 131 -11.97 2.59 7.74
C HIS A 131 -12.76 2.72 9.05
N ARG A 132 -12.15 2.36 10.18
CA ARG A 132 -12.79 2.55 11.50
C ARG A 132 -13.01 4.03 11.81
N MET A 133 -12.03 4.88 11.51
CA MET A 133 -12.15 6.33 11.70
C MET A 133 -13.28 6.90 10.84
N ALA A 134 -13.34 6.48 9.58
CA ALA A 134 -14.38 6.92 8.66
C ALA A 134 -15.77 6.49 9.16
N GLU A 135 -15.90 5.25 9.63
CA GLU A 135 -17.16 4.74 10.17
C GLU A 135 -17.57 5.50 11.44
N ALA A 136 -16.62 5.75 12.33
CA ALA A 136 -16.88 6.52 13.56
C ALA A 136 -17.33 7.95 13.26
N ASN A 137 -16.91 8.51 12.13
CA ASN A 137 -17.22 9.89 11.76
C ASN A 137 -18.25 9.99 10.63
N ARG A 138 -18.96 8.91 10.33
CA ARG A 138 -19.91 8.87 9.21
C ARG A 138 -21.03 9.91 9.32
N ALA A 139 -21.38 10.31 10.52
CA ALA A 139 -22.40 11.32 10.77
C ALA A 139 -22.02 12.70 10.18
N PHE A 140 -20.72 12.92 9.92
CA PHE A 140 -20.23 14.18 9.36
C PHE A 140 -20.11 14.18 7.84
N VAL A 141 -20.57 13.13 7.19
CA VAL A 141 -20.45 13.00 5.73
C VAL A 141 -21.15 14.14 4.98
N HIS A 142 -22.20 14.72 5.55
CA HIS A 142 -22.90 15.85 4.96
C HIS A 142 -22.08 17.15 4.93
N TYR A 143 -20.97 17.19 5.66
CA TYR A 143 -20.02 18.31 5.60
C TYR A 143 -19.00 18.15 4.45
N ARG A 144 -19.06 17.05 3.77
CA ARG A 144 -18.26 16.78 2.58
C ARG A 144 -18.64 17.82 1.51
N GLY A 145 -17.70 18.54 1.00
CA GLY A 145 -18.07 19.57 0.09
C GLY A 145 -17.06 19.90 -0.93
#